data_8a1a475e12d834a6c9a8fc6e46ed5df4
#
_entry.id   8a1a475e12d834a6c9a8fc6e46ed5df4
#
_cell.length_a   1.000
_cell.length_b   1.000
_cell.length_c   1.000
_cell.angle_alpha   90.00
_cell.angle_beta   90.00
_cell.angle_gamma   90.00
#
_symmetry.space_group_name_H-M   'P 1'
#
loop_
_entity.id
_entity.type
_entity.pdbx_description
1 polymer ?
#
loop_
_entity_poly.entity_id
_entity_poly.type
_entity_poly.pdbx_seq_one_letter_code
_entity_poly.pdbx_strand_id
1 'polypeptide(L)'
;MGSKVNCRKGTRETHLISFLVYTNSDGTIDEIRLSEPPYLLSRLNMPLSGIFNVVEKDRLKEFFSATRGTNIDDLPLFTLKDQELPIRLHISPAGKRKIVFGIDDDSFLQIRESTAMKRLLRDLVSAFYISSGEIQMLDKETVQMNFEQIQMLNNRLVNTERILQRERSKLQVVNKELNNRLVKDALTGLVSRYQYRAEIEHTIASAPKEKGIFVFIDIDDFKKVNDTHGHQIGDMYLIEFAERLQGIPLEGSVKMRISGDEFGLFAHRITGDVTDEMARIWDLIKSHILFGPIKAEDSDIPLSVSAGMACYGEDTTDIYDLIEYADFAMYKAKRSGKNRYAVFGLEEYEKTKEEKNQALGRI
;
A
#
# COMPACT_ATOMS: atom_id res chain seq x y z
N MET A 1 -42.09 -1.72 8.53
CA MET A 1 -41.12 -2.64 9.15
C MET A 1 -40.80 -3.74 8.13
N GLY A 2 -39.75 -3.56 7.36
CA GLY A 2 -39.29 -4.46 6.30
C GLY A 2 -37.90 -4.93 6.63
N SER A 3 -37.76 -6.20 6.99
CA SER A 3 -36.51 -6.88 7.29
C SER A 3 -35.68 -7.02 6.01
N LYS A 4 -34.55 -6.33 5.97
CA LYS A 4 -33.46 -6.57 4.96
C LYS A 4 -32.88 -7.95 5.25
N VAL A 5 -33.14 -8.90 4.37
CA VAL A 5 -32.44 -10.19 4.33
C VAL A 5 -31.01 -9.94 3.89
N ASN A 6 -30.06 -10.07 4.81
CA ASN A 6 -28.62 -10.08 4.55
C ASN A 6 -28.27 -11.39 3.82
N CYS A 7 -28.12 -11.33 2.51
CA CYS A 7 -27.57 -12.42 1.73
C CYS A 7 -26.07 -12.54 2.05
N ARG A 8 -25.69 -13.53 2.87
CA ARG A 8 -24.30 -13.91 3.09
C ARG A 8 -23.70 -14.29 1.74
N LYS A 9 -22.65 -13.58 1.33
CA LYS A 9 -21.75 -13.98 0.22
C LYS A 9 -21.07 -15.29 0.62
N GLY A 10 -21.69 -16.43 0.26
CA GLY A 10 -20.99 -17.71 0.24
C GLY A 10 -19.87 -17.62 -0.79
N THR A 11 -18.71 -18.14 -0.47
CA THR A 11 -17.60 -18.34 -1.39
C THR A 11 -18.09 -19.20 -2.57
N ARG A 12 -18.39 -18.57 -3.71
CA ARG A 12 -18.66 -19.30 -4.96
C ARG A 12 -17.33 -19.93 -5.37
N GLU A 13 -17.33 -21.24 -5.56
CA GLU A 13 -16.29 -21.90 -6.33
C GLU A 13 -16.32 -21.28 -7.73
N THR A 14 -15.27 -20.62 -8.12
CA THR A 14 -15.16 -19.98 -9.44
C THR A 14 -14.78 -21.05 -10.44
N HIS A 15 -15.74 -21.51 -11.23
CA HIS A 15 -15.48 -22.36 -12.39
C HIS A 15 -15.13 -21.48 -13.59
N LEU A 16 -14.04 -21.80 -14.26
CA LEU A 16 -13.51 -21.02 -15.39
C LEU A 16 -14.53 -20.92 -16.54
N ILE A 17 -15.31 -21.94 -16.73
CA ILE A 17 -16.36 -22.02 -17.76
C ILE A 17 -17.69 -22.31 -17.06
N SER A 18 -18.64 -21.39 -17.19
CA SER A 18 -19.97 -21.54 -16.57
C SER A 18 -20.85 -22.53 -17.31
N PHE A 19 -20.71 -22.62 -18.64
CA PHE A 19 -21.39 -23.65 -19.42
C PHE A 19 -20.67 -23.93 -20.75
N LEU A 20 -20.88 -25.15 -21.26
CA LEU A 20 -20.48 -25.61 -22.55
C LEU A 20 -21.63 -26.37 -23.22
N VAL A 21 -22.12 -25.88 -24.37
CA VAL A 21 -23.22 -26.47 -25.08
C VAL A 21 -22.91 -26.58 -26.57
N TYR A 22 -23.51 -27.58 -27.23
CA TYR A 22 -23.59 -27.64 -28.66
C TYR A 22 -24.97 -27.16 -29.12
N THR A 23 -24.98 -26.36 -30.17
CA THR A 23 -26.21 -25.91 -30.81
C THR A 23 -26.21 -26.29 -32.27
N ASN A 24 -27.39 -26.48 -32.81
CA ASN A 24 -27.55 -26.57 -34.29
C ASN A 24 -27.36 -25.18 -34.94
N SER A 25 -27.52 -25.09 -36.25
CA SER A 25 -27.31 -23.85 -37.01
C SER A 25 -28.26 -22.71 -36.66
N ASP A 26 -29.45 -23.01 -36.11
CA ASP A 26 -30.45 -22.02 -35.68
C ASP A 26 -30.27 -21.57 -34.20
N GLY A 27 -29.29 -22.15 -33.50
CA GLY A 27 -29.00 -21.81 -32.11
C GLY A 27 -29.80 -22.59 -31.07
N THR A 28 -30.49 -23.67 -31.46
CA THR A 28 -31.14 -24.60 -30.55
C THR A 28 -30.10 -25.51 -29.88
N ILE A 29 -30.18 -25.66 -28.57
CA ILE A 29 -29.26 -26.50 -27.77
C ILE A 29 -29.60 -27.98 -28.07
N ASP A 30 -28.68 -28.69 -28.66
CA ASP A 30 -28.81 -30.11 -28.97
C ASP A 30 -27.97 -31.00 -28.03
N GLU A 31 -26.98 -30.42 -27.32
CA GLU A 31 -26.18 -31.16 -26.35
C GLU A 31 -25.63 -30.20 -25.28
N ILE A 32 -25.64 -30.63 -24.02
CA ILE A 32 -25.06 -29.90 -22.88
C ILE A 32 -23.91 -30.72 -22.32
N ARG A 33 -22.68 -30.18 -22.37
CA ARG A 33 -21.48 -30.84 -21.84
C ARG A 33 -21.12 -30.39 -20.46
N LEU A 34 -21.34 -29.09 -20.15
CA LEU A 34 -21.10 -28.49 -18.86
C LEU A 34 -22.20 -27.47 -18.61
N SER A 35 -22.72 -27.43 -17.38
CA SER A 35 -23.60 -26.36 -16.92
C SER A 35 -23.44 -26.18 -15.42
N GLU A 36 -22.84 -25.06 -15.04
CA GLU A 36 -22.76 -24.63 -13.66
C GLU A 36 -23.21 -23.17 -13.52
N PRO A 37 -24.22 -22.94 -12.75
CA PRO A 37 -25.10 -23.89 -12.05
C PRO A 37 -25.96 -24.73 -13.02
N PRO A 38 -26.55 -25.83 -12.57
CA PRO A 38 -27.19 -26.85 -13.42
C PRO A 38 -28.49 -26.40 -14.12
N TYR A 39 -28.79 -25.12 -14.18
CA TYR A 39 -30.02 -24.55 -14.75
C TYR A 39 -30.19 -24.80 -16.26
N LEU A 40 -29.12 -25.03 -17.01
CA LEU A 40 -29.19 -25.35 -18.43
C LEU A 40 -29.65 -26.81 -18.71
N LEU A 41 -29.51 -27.71 -17.75
CA LEU A 41 -29.85 -29.13 -17.95
C LEU A 41 -31.33 -29.34 -18.36
N SER A 42 -32.22 -28.43 -17.97
CA SER A 42 -33.62 -28.44 -18.37
C SER A 42 -33.92 -27.75 -19.71
N ARG A 43 -32.88 -27.23 -20.37
CA ARG A 43 -33.02 -26.42 -21.61
C ARG A 43 -32.61 -27.15 -22.89
N LEU A 44 -32.41 -28.45 -22.81
CA LEU A 44 -32.16 -29.27 -24.00
C LEU A 44 -33.27 -29.12 -25.03
N ASN A 45 -32.96 -29.03 -26.30
CA ASN A 45 -33.90 -28.78 -27.41
C ASN A 45 -34.59 -27.40 -27.35
N MET A 46 -34.09 -26.46 -26.57
CA MET A 46 -34.58 -25.09 -26.54
C MET A 46 -33.59 -24.12 -27.20
N PRO A 47 -34.07 -22.99 -27.75
CA PRO A 47 -33.18 -21.96 -28.25
C PRO A 47 -32.29 -21.39 -27.15
N LEU A 48 -30.98 -21.32 -27.40
CA LEU A 48 -30.03 -20.74 -26.44
C LEU A 48 -30.38 -19.28 -26.12
N SER A 49 -30.98 -18.55 -27.04
CA SER A 49 -31.46 -17.18 -26.86
C SER A 49 -32.53 -17.06 -25.73
N GLY A 50 -33.16 -18.17 -25.35
CA GLY A 50 -34.18 -18.20 -24.30
C GLY A 50 -33.64 -18.06 -22.91
N ILE A 51 -32.35 -18.27 -22.70
CA ILE A 51 -31.67 -18.15 -21.38
C ILE A 51 -31.15 -16.74 -21.09
N PHE A 52 -31.12 -15.84 -22.09
CA PHE A 52 -30.65 -14.46 -21.96
C PHE A 52 -31.81 -13.46 -21.86
N ASN A 53 -31.51 -12.26 -21.39
CA ASN A 53 -32.50 -11.20 -21.29
C ASN A 53 -33.15 -10.88 -22.65
N VAL A 54 -34.43 -10.52 -22.62
CA VAL A 54 -35.23 -10.27 -23.82
C VAL A 54 -34.64 -9.16 -24.68
N VAL A 55 -34.06 -8.15 -24.08
CA VAL A 55 -33.41 -7.00 -24.75
C VAL A 55 -32.19 -7.42 -25.59
N GLU A 56 -31.55 -8.55 -25.26
CA GLU A 56 -30.33 -9.02 -25.91
C GLU A 56 -30.59 -10.04 -27.01
N LYS A 57 -31.84 -10.46 -27.23
CA LYS A 57 -32.18 -11.51 -28.19
C LYS A 57 -31.79 -11.21 -29.64
N ASP A 58 -31.93 -9.98 -30.07
CA ASP A 58 -31.58 -9.61 -31.45
C ASP A 58 -30.06 -9.52 -31.62
N ARG A 59 -29.35 -9.01 -30.64
CA ARG A 59 -27.90 -9.02 -30.58
C ARG A 59 -27.34 -10.45 -30.57
N LEU A 60 -28.02 -11.37 -29.86
CA LEU A 60 -27.67 -12.78 -29.83
C LEU A 60 -27.90 -13.45 -31.19
N LYS A 61 -29.00 -13.14 -31.92
CA LYS A 61 -29.25 -13.67 -33.27
C LYS A 61 -28.18 -13.22 -34.23
N GLU A 62 -27.79 -11.95 -34.19
CA GLU A 62 -26.72 -11.40 -35.01
C GLU A 62 -25.39 -12.09 -34.70
N PHE A 63 -25.08 -12.28 -33.42
CA PHE A 63 -23.92 -12.99 -32.92
C PHE A 63 -23.89 -14.46 -33.38
N PHE A 64 -25.04 -15.17 -33.37
CA PHE A 64 -25.16 -16.52 -33.86
C PHE A 64 -25.08 -16.63 -35.39
N SER A 65 -25.49 -15.60 -36.11
CA SER A 65 -25.40 -15.59 -37.59
C SER A 65 -24.00 -15.34 -38.11
N ALA A 66 -23.08 -14.86 -37.27
CA ALA A 66 -21.69 -14.65 -37.63
C ALA A 66 -21.03 -15.99 -38.02
N THR A 67 -20.49 -16.05 -39.25
CA THR A 67 -19.85 -17.23 -39.82
C THR A 67 -18.46 -17.51 -39.29
N ARG A 68 -17.85 -16.54 -38.58
CA ARG A 68 -16.51 -16.65 -37.97
C ARG A 68 -16.64 -16.80 -36.46
N GLY A 69 -15.80 -17.65 -35.85
CA GLY A 69 -15.69 -17.76 -34.42
C GLY A 69 -15.32 -16.42 -33.75
N THR A 70 -15.70 -16.24 -32.48
CA THR A 70 -15.37 -15.04 -31.71
C THR A 70 -13.90 -15.03 -31.32
N ASN A 71 -13.32 -13.83 -31.24
CA ASN A 71 -11.98 -13.69 -30.69
C ASN A 71 -12.02 -13.86 -29.13
N ILE A 72 -11.14 -14.73 -28.64
CA ILE A 72 -11.05 -14.99 -27.19
C ILE A 72 -10.61 -13.75 -26.38
N ASP A 73 -9.87 -12.85 -27.01
CA ASP A 73 -9.38 -11.64 -26.33
C ASP A 73 -10.48 -10.56 -26.17
N ASP A 74 -11.61 -10.69 -26.94
CA ASP A 74 -12.72 -9.74 -26.91
C ASP A 74 -14.07 -10.48 -27.00
N LEU A 75 -14.46 -11.13 -25.92
CA LEU A 75 -15.73 -11.87 -25.86
C LEU A 75 -16.88 -10.94 -25.53
N PRO A 76 -17.97 -10.94 -26.30
CA PRO A 76 -19.14 -10.13 -26.03
C PRO A 76 -19.85 -10.55 -24.74
N LEU A 77 -20.31 -9.55 -23.98
CA LEU A 77 -20.99 -9.71 -22.70
C LEU A 77 -22.49 -9.80 -22.92
N PHE A 78 -23.13 -10.79 -22.27
CA PHE A 78 -24.57 -11.01 -22.24
C PHE A 78 -25.01 -11.27 -20.78
N THR A 79 -26.29 -11.07 -20.49
CA THR A 79 -26.83 -11.27 -19.14
C THR A 79 -27.84 -12.42 -19.10
N LEU A 80 -27.62 -13.39 -18.22
CA LEU A 80 -28.54 -14.50 -18.01
C LEU A 80 -29.82 -14.00 -17.34
N LYS A 81 -30.97 -14.41 -17.89
CA LYS A 81 -32.30 -13.92 -17.48
C LYS A 81 -32.64 -14.26 -16.03
N ASP A 82 -32.37 -15.49 -15.61
CA ASP A 82 -32.86 -16.01 -14.32
C ASP A 82 -31.95 -15.64 -13.14
N GLN A 83 -30.75 -15.17 -13.39
CA GLN A 83 -29.75 -14.88 -12.34
C GLN A 83 -29.15 -13.47 -12.41
N GLU A 84 -29.49 -12.68 -13.44
CA GLU A 84 -28.87 -11.37 -13.73
C GLU A 84 -27.32 -11.44 -13.76
N LEU A 85 -26.80 -12.64 -14.12
CA LEU A 85 -25.37 -12.90 -14.12
C LEU A 85 -24.76 -12.47 -15.47
N PRO A 86 -23.74 -11.62 -15.48
CA PRO A 86 -23.03 -11.25 -16.69
C PRO A 86 -22.15 -12.43 -17.18
N ILE A 87 -22.35 -12.86 -18.43
CA ILE A 87 -21.63 -13.98 -19.05
C ILE A 87 -21.03 -13.52 -20.38
N ARG A 88 -19.76 -13.81 -20.57
CA ARG A 88 -19.10 -13.64 -21.86
C ARG A 88 -19.21 -14.89 -22.69
N LEU A 89 -19.62 -14.73 -23.94
CA LEU A 89 -19.88 -15.84 -24.82
C LEU A 89 -18.79 -16.01 -25.90
N HIS A 90 -18.35 -17.25 -26.03
CA HIS A 90 -17.58 -17.69 -27.22
C HIS A 90 -18.40 -18.63 -28.06
N ILE A 91 -18.37 -18.41 -29.38
CA ILE A 91 -18.96 -19.30 -30.37
C ILE A 91 -17.86 -19.75 -31.32
N SER A 92 -17.82 -21.05 -31.57
CA SER A 92 -16.95 -21.67 -32.55
C SER A 92 -17.74 -22.60 -33.47
N PRO A 93 -17.58 -22.53 -34.81
CA PRO A 93 -18.21 -23.47 -35.71
C PRO A 93 -17.66 -24.88 -35.53
N ALA A 94 -18.53 -25.88 -35.56
CA ALA A 94 -18.20 -27.30 -35.38
C ALA A 94 -18.96 -28.16 -36.43
N GLY A 95 -18.55 -28.08 -37.68
CA GLY A 95 -19.25 -28.73 -38.78
C GLY A 95 -20.64 -28.14 -39.01
N LYS A 96 -21.70 -28.96 -38.86
CA LYS A 96 -23.10 -28.51 -38.92
C LYS A 96 -23.63 -27.91 -37.62
N ARG A 97 -22.84 -27.96 -36.56
CA ARG A 97 -23.16 -27.47 -35.22
C ARG A 97 -22.31 -26.26 -34.86
N LYS A 98 -22.63 -25.62 -33.77
CA LYS A 98 -21.80 -24.60 -33.15
C LYS A 98 -21.51 -25.00 -31.70
N ILE A 99 -20.28 -24.80 -31.23
CA ILE A 99 -19.90 -24.92 -29.84
C ILE A 99 -20.04 -23.54 -29.21
N VAL A 100 -20.78 -23.47 -28.13
CA VAL A 100 -20.95 -22.24 -27.38
C VAL A 100 -20.53 -22.49 -25.96
N PHE A 101 -19.64 -21.66 -25.42
CA PHE A 101 -19.36 -21.67 -24.03
C PHE A 101 -19.44 -20.26 -23.42
N GLY A 102 -19.90 -20.22 -22.19
CA GLY A 102 -20.03 -19.02 -21.38
C GLY A 102 -19.00 -18.99 -20.26
N ILE A 103 -18.41 -17.83 -20.06
CA ILE A 103 -17.48 -17.54 -18.96
C ILE A 103 -18.08 -16.38 -18.17
N ASP A 104 -18.16 -16.48 -16.84
CA ASP A 104 -18.58 -15.34 -16.05
C ASP A 104 -17.57 -14.18 -16.18
N ASP A 105 -18.07 -12.95 -16.02
CA ASP A 105 -17.25 -11.76 -16.30
C ASP A 105 -16.07 -11.61 -15.33
N ASP A 106 -16.20 -12.01 -14.09
CA ASP A 106 -15.13 -11.97 -13.10
C ASP A 106 -14.00 -12.95 -13.47
N SER A 107 -14.35 -14.19 -13.83
CA SER A 107 -13.39 -15.20 -14.31
C SER A 107 -12.73 -14.77 -15.63
N PHE A 108 -13.46 -14.13 -16.53
CA PHE A 108 -12.90 -13.62 -17.77
C PHE A 108 -11.87 -12.51 -17.55
N LEU A 109 -12.12 -11.60 -16.60
CA LEU A 109 -11.15 -10.55 -16.25
C LEU A 109 -9.84 -11.16 -15.74
N GLN A 110 -9.90 -12.19 -14.90
CA GLN A 110 -8.72 -12.92 -14.43
C GLN A 110 -7.97 -13.61 -15.59
N ILE A 111 -8.71 -14.24 -16.52
CA ILE A 111 -8.13 -14.84 -17.72
C ILE A 111 -7.42 -13.78 -18.56
N ARG A 112 -8.04 -12.62 -18.73
CA ARG A 112 -7.48 -11.52 -19.54
C ARG A 112 -6.16 -10.99 -19.01
N GLU A 113 -5.96 -11.04 -17.71
CA GLU A 113 -4.72 -10.57 -17.05
C GLU A 113 -3.60 -11.63 -17.06
N SER A 114 -3.93 -12.91 -17.25
CA SER A 114 -2.98 -14.02 -17.22
C SER A 114 -2.65 -14.55 -18.62
N THR A 115 -1.41 -14.38 -19.06
CA THR A 115 -0.90 -14.91 -20.34
C THR A 115 -1.01 -16.44 -20.42
N ALA A 116 -0.76 -17.14 -19.31
CA ALA A 116 -0.86 -18.59 -19.21
C ALA A 116 -2.31 -19.06 -19.39
N MET A 117 -3.27 -18.38 -18.76
CA MET A 117 -4.68 -18.70 -18.84
C MET A 117 -5.26 -18.43 -20.23
N LYS A 118 -4.86 -17.35 -20.89
CA LYS A 118 -5.20 -17.08 -22.29
C LYS A 118 -4.72 -18.17 -23.23
N ARG A 119 -3.49 -18.64 -23.01
CA ARG A 119 -2.92 -19.74 -23.81
C ARG A 119 -3.71 -21.02 -23.60
N LEU A 120 -4.02 -21.37 -22.36
CA LEU A 120 -4.82 -22.53 -22.01
C LEU A 120 -6.22 -22.49 -22.66
N LEU A 121 -6.88 -21.34 -22.62
CA LEU A 121 -8.22 -21.16 -23.24
C LEU A 121 -8.14 -21.29 -24.75
N ARG A 122 -7.10 -20.77 -25.42
CA ARG A 122 -6.87 -20.97 -26.86
C ARG A 122 -6.61 -22.41 -27.21
N ASP A 123 -5.80 -23.10 -26.40
CA ASP A 123 -5.48 -24.52 -26.64
C ASP A 123 -6.73 -25.38 -26.48
N LEU A 124 -7.59 -25.09 -25.49
CA LEU A 124 -8.91 -25.69 -25.30
C LEU A 124 -9.82 -25.46 -26.51
N VAL A 125 -9.96 -24.22 -26.98
CA VAL A 125 -10.76 -23.88 -28.15
C VAL A 125 -10.21 -24.57 -29.40
N SER A 126 -8.89 -24.60 -29.56
CA SER A 126 -8.23 -25.29 -30.69
C SER A 126 -8.44 -26.79 -30.63
N ALA A 127 -8.37 -27.42 -29.47
CA ALA A 127 -8.66 -28.84 -29.28
C ALA A 127 -10.11 -29.17 -29.65
N PHE A 128 -11.07 -28.33 -29.30
CA PHE A 128 -12.47 -28.48 -29.77
C PHE A 128 -12.64 -28.26 -31.25
N TYR A 129 -11.84 -27.38 -31.87
CA TYR A 129 -11.84 -27.14 -33.32
C TYR A 129 -11.36 -28.37 -34.13
N ILE A 130 -10.26 -28.98 -33.71
CA ILE A 130 -9.66 -30.17 -34.30
C ILE A 130 -10.59 -31.35 -34.12
N SER A 131 -11.24 -31.46 -32.98
CA SER A 131 -12.17 -32.52 -32.62
C SER A 131 -13.46 -32.51 -33.46
N SER A 132 -13.87 -31.36 -34.03
CA SER A 132 -15.08 -31.25 -34.86
C SER A 132 -14.89 -31.67 -36.33
N GLY A 133 -13.63 -31.81 -36.81
CA GLY A 133 -13.30 -32.24 -38.19
C GLY A 133 -13.01 -33.72 -38.36
N GLU A 134 -12.57 -34.44 -37.34
CA GLU A 134 -12.15 -35.85 -37.35
C GLU A 134 -12.50 -36.60 -36.07
N ILE A 135 -13.73 -36.52 -35.56
CA ILE A 135 -14.13 -37.35 -34.41
C ILE A 135 -14.84 -38.60 -34.86
N GLN A 136 -14.05 -39.56 -35.32
CA GLN A 136 -14.17 -40.94 -34.88
C GLN A 136 -12.89 -41.29 -34.13
N MET A 137 -12.99 -41.44 -32.82
CA MET A 137 -11.95 -41.91 -31.90
C MET A 137 -10.80 -40.95 -31.54
N LEU A 138 -11.07 -39.81 -30.89
CA LEU A 138 -10.17 -39.36 -29.88
C LEU A 138 -10.84 -39.63 -28.51
N ASP A 139 -10.17 -40.48 -27.80
CA ASP A 139 -10.56 -41.16 -26.58
C ASP A 139 -11.20 -40.23 -25.55
N LYS A 140 -12.44 -40.57 -25.15
CA LYS A 140 -13.16 -39.95 -24.02
C LYS A 140 -12.27 -39.76 -22.80
N GLU A 141 -11.32 -40.65 -22.61
CA GLU A 141 -10.34 -40.65 -21.52
C GLU A 141 -9.36 -39.48 -21.59
N THR A 142 -8.89 -39.08 -22.78
CA THR A 142 -7.92 -37.98 -22.91
C THR A 142 -8.55 -36.61 -22.61
N VAL A 143 -9.80 -36.41 -23.03
CA VAL A 143 -10.55 -35.17 -22.75
C VAL A 143 -10.90 -35.10 -21.27
N GLN A 144 -11.31 -36.25 -20.67
CA GLN A 144 -11.60 -36.36 -19.25
C GLN A 144 -10.34 -36.09 -18.40
N MET A 145 -9.20 -36.66 -18.77
CA MET A 145 -7.92 -36.50 -18.11
C MET A 145 -7.42 -35.04 -18.15
N ASN A 146 -7.55 -34.37 -19.28
CA ASN A 146 -7.20 -32.96 -19.41
C ASN A 146 -8.10 -32.05 -18.57
N PHE A 147 -9.41 -32.35 -18.49
CA PHE A 147 -10.35 -31.62 -17.67
C PHE A 147 -10.03 -31.78 -16.18
N GLU A 148 -9.74 -32.98 -15.71
CA GLU A 148 -9.32 -33.25 -14.33
C GLU A 148 -8.00 -32.55 -13.99
N GLN A 149 -7.06 -32.52 -14.93
CA GLN A 149 -5.79 -31.82 -14.76
C GLN A 149 -5.97 -30.30 -14.65
N ILE A 150 -6.88 -29.72 -15.42
CA ILE A 150 -7.24 -28.29 -15.34
C ILE A 150 -7.90 -27.99 -14.00
N GLN A 151 -8.83 -28.80 -13.53
CA GLN A 151 -9.45 -28.64 -12.22
C GLN A 151 -8.42 -28.73 -11.10
N MET A 152 -7.49 -29.68 -11.19
CA MET A 152 -6.42 -29.81 -10.18
C MET A 152 -5.48 -28.60 -10.14
N LEU A 153 -5.14 -28.05 -11.31
CA LEU A 153 -4.32 -26.83 -11.42
C LEU A 153 -5.06 -25.59 -10.88
N ASN A 154 -6.34 -25.48 -11.17
CA ASN A 154 -7.17 -24.37 -10.69
C ASN A 154 -7.33 -24.42 -9.16
N ASN A 155 -7.58 -25.60 -8.61
CA ASN A 155 -7.62 -25.79 -7.15
C ASN A 155 -6.28 -25.49 -6.48
N ARG A 156 -5.14 -25.84 -7.11
CA ARG A 156 -3.81 -25.46 -6.64
C ARG A 156 -3.61 -23.95 -6.67
N LEU A 157 -4.03 -23.28 -7.73
CA LEU A 157 -3.91 -21.82 -7.87
C LEU A 157 -4.67 -21.11 -6.76
N VAL A 158 -5.96 -21.45 -6.57
CA VAL A 158 -6.81 -20.88 -5.51
C VAL A 158 -6.23 -21.13 -4.11
N ASN A 159 -5.71 -22.33 -3.87
CA ASN A 159 -5.07 -22.62 -2.58
C ASN A 159 -3.78 -21.83 -2.38
N THR A 160 -2.98 -21.66 -3.42
CA THR A 160 -1.74 -20.87 -3.36
C THR A 160 -2.04 -19.39 -3.11
N GLU A 161 -3.05 -18.83 -3.78
CA GLU A 161 -3.51 -17.46 -3.53
C GLU A 161 -4.00 -17.26 -2.10
N ARG A 162 -4.77 -18.20 -1.56
CA ARG A 162 -5.21 -18.15 -0.15
C ARG A 162 -4.03 -18.19 0.82
N ILE A 163 -3.01 -19.02 0.55
CA ILE A 163 -1.81 -19.09 1.36
C ILE A 163 -1.04 -17.77 1.29
N LEU A 164 -0.83 -17.22 0.09
CA LEU A 164 -0.15 -15.94 -0.12
C LEU A 164 -0.87 -14.78 0.59
N GLN A 165 -2.20 -14.71 0.50
CA GLN A 165 -2.98 -13.71 1.22
C GLN A 165 -2.83 -13.84 2.74
N ARG A 166 -2.83 -15.06 3.28
CA ARG A 166 -2.61 -15.30 4.71
C ARG A 166 -1.23 -14.87 5.17
N GLU A 167 -0.19 -15.24 4.41
CA GLU A 167 1.19 -14.85 4.74
C GLU A 167 1.40 -13.34 4.62
N ARG A 168 0.82 -12.70 3.59
CA ARG A 168 0.83 -11.23 3.46
C ARG A 168 0.17 -10.55 4.66
N SER A 169 -0.98 -11.06 5.11
CA SER A 169 -1.67 -10.52 6.29
C SER A 169 -0.85 -10.71 7.56
N LYS A 170 -0.20 -11.87 7.75
CA LYS A 170 0.69 -12.11 8.88
C LYS A 170 1.89 -11.16 8.87
N LEU A 171 2.52 -10.97 7.71
CA LEU A 171 3.64 -10.04 7.55
C LEU A 171 3.21 -8.59 7.85
N GLN A 172 2.01 -8.18 7.45
CA GLN A 172 1.48 -6.86 7.79
C GLN A 172 1.27 -6.69 9.31
N VAL A 173 0.74 -7.71 9.99
CA VAL A 173 0.57 -7.69 11.45
C VAL A 173 1.91 -7.62 12.16
N VAL A 174 2.87 -8.47 11.78
CA VAL A 174 4.21 -8.48 12.36
C VAL A 174 4.94 -7.16 12.11
N ASN A 175 4.83 -6.60 10.91
CA ASN A 175 5.44 -5.31 10.58
C ASN A 175 4.81 -4.16 11.38
N LYS A 176 3.48 -4.18 11.56
CA LYS A 176 2.78 -3.23 12.43
C LYS A 176 3.19 -3.38 13.90
N GLU A 177 3.37 -4.60 14.36
CA GLU A 177 3.81 -4.87 15.75
C GLU A 177 5.28 -4.49 15.97
N LEU A 178 6.16 -4.73 15.01
CA LEU A 178 7.54 -4.23 15.01
C LEU A 178 7.59 -2.70 14.99
N ASN A 179 6.79 -2.06 14.15
CA ASN A 179 6.68 -0.59 14.13
C ASN A 179 6.15 -0.06 15.46
N ASN A 180 5.16 -0.70 16.08
CA ASN A 180 4.63 -0.30 17.39
C ASN A 180 5.68 -0.45 18.51
N ARG A 181 6.56 -1.45 18.44
CA ARG A 181 7.68 -1.61 19.41
C ARG A 181 8.78 -0.57 19.21
N LEU A 182 8.82 0.08 18.04
CA LEU A 182 9.78 1.13 17.69
C LEU A 182 9.26 2.55 17.92
N VAL A 183 8.09 2.72 18.56
CA VAL A 183 7.52 4.05 18.85
C VAL A 183 8.43 4.87 19.75
N LYS A 184 9.07 4.21 20.72
CA LYS A 184 10.00 4.85 21.66
C LYS A 184 11.44 4.41 21.41
N ASP A 185 12.37 5.34 21.57
CA ASP A 185 13.79 5.04 21.61
C ASP A 185 14.11 4.19 22.85
N ALA A 186 14.80 3.07 22.64
CA ALA A 186 15.04 2.08 23.69
C ALA A 186 15.93 2.58 24.83
N LEU A 187 16.82 3.55 24.54
CA LEU A 187 17.72 4.12 25.52
C LEU A 187 17.06 5.25 26.31
N THR A 188 16.39 6.17 25.62
CA THR A 188 15.94 7.45 26.19
C THR A 188 14.44 7.50 26.49
N GLY A 189 13.64 6.57 25.96
CA GLY A 189 12.19 6.56 26.13
C GLY A 189 11.43 7.66 25.37
N LEU A 190 12.13 8.56 24.67
CA LEU A 190 11.53 9.58 23.81
C LEU A 190 10.93 8.95 22.54
N VAL A 191 10.20 9.74 21.75
CA VAL A 191 9.74 9.27 20.44
C VAL A 191 10.94 8.91 19.56
N SER A 192 10.90 7.73 18.96
CA SER A 192 12.02 7.19 18.21
C SER A 192 12.19 7.82 16.81
N ARG A 193 13.37 7.64 16.22
CA ARG A 193 13.68 8.03 14.84
C ARG A 193 12.75 7.45 13.78
N TYR A 194 12.04 6.37 14.08
CA TYR A 194 11.12 5.72 13.14
C TYR A 194 9.71 6.29 13.20
N GLN A 195 9.35 6.93 14.33
CA GLN A 195 7.99 7.34 14.60
C GLN A 195 7.79 8.87 14.65
N TYR A 196 8.85 9.66 14.89
CA TYR A 196 8.68 11.09 15.17
C TYR A 196 8.00 11.87 14.05
N ARG A 197 8.22 11.51 12.79
CA ARG A 197 7.54 12.18 11.66
C ARG A 197 6.04 11.94 11.69
N ALA A 198 5.62 10.69 11.91
CA ALA A 198 4.21 10.36 12.03
C ALA A 198 3.53 11.05 13.24
N GLU A 199 4.25 11.22 14.35
CA GLU A 199 3.75 11.96 15.52
C GLU A 199 3.60 13.46 15.22
N ILE A 200 4.54 14.05 14.48
CA ILE A 200 4.43 15.45 14.01
C ILE A 200 3.24 15.59 13.06
N GLU A 201 3.10 14.70 12.06
CA GLU A 201 1.96 14.68 11.14
C GLU A 201 0.62 14.60 11.89
N HIS A 202 0.52 13.70 12.85
CA HIS A 202 -0.67 13.55 13.68
C HIS A 202 -0.96 14.81 14.49
N THR A 203 0.08 15.44 15.06
CA THR A 203 -0.03 16.68 15.82
C THR A 203 -0.53 17.82 14.94
N ILE A 204 0.03 18.00 13.75
CA ILE A 204 -0.41 18.99 12.75
C ILE A 204 -1.85 18.72 12.31
N ALA A 205 -2.20 17.47 12.04
CA ALA A 205 -3.55 17.08 11.60
C ALA A 205 -4.62 17.41 12.65
N SER A 206 -4.25 17.49 13.95
CA SER A 206 -5.17 17.88 15.03
C SER A 206 -5.58 19.37 14.97
N ALA A 207 -4.74 20.24 14.39
CA ALA A 207 -5.00 21.66 14.21
C ALA A 207 -4.23 22.22 12.97
N PRO A 208 -4.67 21.89 11.73
CA PRO A 208 -3.85 22.08 10.53
C PRO A 208 -3.63 23.54 10.11
N LYS A 209 -4.35 24.48 10.72
CA LYS A 209 -4.20 25.93 10.47
C LYS A 209 -3.26 26.64 11.44
N GLU A 210 -2.83 25.92 12.46
CA GLU A 210 -1.97 26.44 13.50
C GLU A 210 -0.50 26.32 13.08
N LYS A 211 0.32 27.28 13.50
CA LYS A 211 1.77 27.23 13.30
C LYS A 211 2.43 26.25 14.27
N GLY A 212 3.60 25.74 13.89
CA GLY A 212 4.42 24.90 14.76
C GLY A 212 5.90 25.21 14.62
N ILE A 213 6.66 25.10 15.69
CA ILE A 213 8.10 25.30 15.68
C ILE A 213 8.79 23.95 15.89
N PHE A 214 9.62 23.58 14.94
CA PHE A 214 10.51 22.43 15.08
C PHE A 214 11.88 22.92 15.51
N VAL A 215 12.41 22.27 16.54
CA VAL A 215 13.76 22.52 17.08
C VAL A 215 14.59 21.28 16.87
N PHE A 216 15.61 21.37 16.04
CA PHE A 216 16.66 20.35 15.92
C PHE A 216 17.74 20.65 16.94
N ILE A 217 18.09 19.69 17.79
CA ILE A 217 19.03 19.87 18.91
C ILE A 217 20.14 18.83 18.78
N ASP A 218 21.37 19.28 18.89
CA ASP A 218 22.54 18.40 18.89
C ASP A 218 23.42 18.72 20.10
N ILE A 219 23.85 17.68 20.80
CA ILE A 219 24.72 17.82 21.97
C ILE A 219 26.15 18.11 21.52
N ASP A 220 26.65 19.27 21.91
CA ASP A 220 27.97 19.70 21.53
C ASP A 220 29.05 18.79 22.12
N ASP A 221 29.99 18.38 21.26
CA ASP A 221 31.18 17.60 21.66
C ASP A 221 30.86 16.24 22.35
N PHE A 222 29.67 15.65 22.15
CA PHE A 222 29.27 14.37 22.77
C PHE A 222 30.29 13.24 22.50
N LYS A 223 30.92 13.24 21.32
CA LYS A 223 32.00 12.29 21.04
C LYS A 223 33.13 12.35 22.07
N LYS A 224 33.50 13.55 22.53
CA LYS A 224 34.54 13.69 23.59
C LYS A 224 34.09 13.08 24.92
N VAL A 225 32.78 13.14 25.22
CA VAL A 225 32.23 12.48 26.42
C VAL A 225 32.47 10.97 26.32
N ASN A 226 32.13 10.36 25.20
CA ASN A 226 32.36 8.93 24.96
C ASN A 226 33.86 8.55 24.99
N ASP A 227 34.68 9.36 24.31
CA ASP A 227 36.13 9.10 24.21
C ASP A 227 36.82 9.25 25.59
N THR A 228 36.30 10.11 26.48
CA THR A 228 36.91 10.39 27.80
C THR A 228 36.37 9.47 28.90
N HIS A 229 35.04 9.20 28.90
CA HIS A 229 34.36 8.54 30.00
C HIS A 229 33.82 7.15 29.66
N GLY A 230 33.90 6.77 28.35
CA GLY A 230 33.38 5.51 27.85
C GLY A 230 31.87 5.56 27.51
N HIS A 231 31.44 4.57 26.71
CA HIS A 231 30.09 4.53 26.18
C HIS A 231 29.00 4.38 27.25
N GLN A 232 29.29 3.68 28.37
CA GLN A 232 28.29 3.56 29.46
C GLN A 232 27.94 4.92 30.07
N ILE A 233 28.93 5.76 30.32
CA ILE A 233 28.72 7.11 30.79
C ILE A 233 28.05 7.98 29.74
N GLY A 234 28.41 7.78 28.43
CA GLY A 234 27.71 8.42 27.32
C GLY A 234 26.24 8.06 27.26
N ASP A 235 25.87 6.81 27.48
CA ASP A 235 24.47 6.36 27.53
C ASP A 235 23.72 7.00 28.72
N MET A 236 24.32 7.05 29.92
CA MET A 236 23.74 7.74 31.06
C MET A 236 23.56 9.23 30.79
N TYR A 237 24.52 9.85 30.11
CA TYR A 237 24.47 11.25 29.70
C TYR A 237 23.28 11.54 28.79
N LEU A 238 23.04 10.64 27.79
CA LEU A 238 21.90 10.75 26.87
C LEU A 238 20.56 10.53 27.56
N ILE A 239 20.50 9.61 28.54
CA ILE A 239 19.30 9.37 29.35
C ILE A 239 18.95 10.62 30.16
N GLU A 240 19.89 11.16 30.89
CA GLU A 240 19.69 12.37 31.70
C GLU A 240 19.30 13.58 30.83
N PHE A 241 19.94 13.75 29.65
CA PHE A 241 19.56 14.76 28.69
C PHE A 241 18.09 14.60 28.24
N ALA A 242 17.69 13.39 27.92
CA ALA A 242 16.33 13.08 27.48
C ALA A 242 15.30 13.31 28.60
N GLU A 243 15.62 13.01 29.85
CA GLU A 243 14.77 13.29 31.02
C GLU A 243 14.57 14.81 31.20
N ARG A 244 15.64 15.58 31.06
CA ARG A 244 15.57 17.05 31.10
C ARG A 244 14.75 17.61 29.94
N LEU A 245 14.91 17.09 28.73
CA LEU A 245 14.11 17.45 27.55
C LEU A 245 12.64 17.12 27.78
N GLN A 246 12.34 15.93 28.31
CA GLN A 246 10.99 15.52 28.65
C GLN A 246 10.34 16.44 29.70
N GLY A 247 11.12 16.97 30.63
CA GLY A 247 10.69 17.89 31.68
C GLY A 247 10.34 19.30 31.20
N ILE A 248 10.64 19.69 29.96
CA ILE A 248 10.25 21.03 29.44
C ILE A 248 8.73 21.17 29.44
N PRO A 249 8.16 22.23 30.09
CA PRO A 249 6.71 22.43 30.23
C PRO A 249 6.09 23.02 28.95
N LEU A 250 6.09 22.23 27.85
CA LEU A 250 5.42 22.52 26.59
C LEU A 250 4.37 21.45 26.34
N GLU A 251 3.14 21.76 26.74
CA GLU A 251 2.01 20.84 26.57
C GLU A 251 1.78 20.49 25.10
N GLY A 252 1.51 19.22 24.81
CA GLY A 252 1.24 18.73 23.45
C GLY A 252 2.45 18.76 22.51
N SER A 253 3.66 19.07 23.01
CA SER A 253 4.88 19.00 22.20
C SER A 253 5.33 17.56 21.99
N VAL A 254 5.88 17.28 20.81
CA VAL A 254 6.53 15.99 20.50
C VAL A 254 8.02 16.13 20.79
N LYS A 255 8.55 15.28 21.67
CA LYS A 255 9.96 15.24 22.06
C LYS A 255 10.54 13.91 21.58
N MET A 256 11.65 13.96 20.84
CA MET A 256 12.15 12.84 20.09
C MET A 256 13.67 12.73 20.12
N ARG A 257 14.17 11.51 19.90
CA ARG A 257 15.57 11.25 19.58
C ARG A 257 15.67 10.89 18.09
N ILE A 258 16.42 11.69 17.36
CA ILE A 258 16.55 11.56 15.90
C ILE A 258 17.66 10.58 15.55
N SER A 259 18.85 10.76 16.14
CA SER A 259 20.01 9.89 15.90
C SER A 259 21.05 10.15 16.98
N GLY A 260 21.82 9.15 17.38
CA GLY A 260 22.98 9.35 18.27
C GLY A 260 22.77 10.37 19.39
N ASP A 261 23.39 11.55 19.22
CA ASP A 261 23.33 12.75 20.07
C ASP A 261 22.37 13.84 19.54
N GLU A 262 21.58 13.52 18.52
CA GLU A 262 20.63 14.43 17.88
C GLU A 262 19.23 14.20 18.45
N PHE A 263 18.61 15.27 18.90
CA PHE A 263 17.26 15.29 19.47
C PHE A 263 16.38 16.29 18.73
N GLY A 264 15.09 16.18 18.94
CA GLY A 264 14.11 17.11 18.38
C GLY A 264 13.00 17.44 19.37
N LEU A 265 12.45 18.61 19.18
CA LEU A 265 11.25 19.08 19.87
C LEU A 265 10.36 19.75 18.83
N PHE A 266 9.09 19.34 18.74
CA PHE A 266 8.09 20.01 17.93
C PHE A 266 7.00 20.59 18.83
N ALA A 267 6.91 21.92 18.88
CA ALA A 267 5.86 22.65 19.55
C ALA A 267 4.83 23.12 18.53
N HIS A 268 3.56 22.75 18.72
CA HIS A 268 2.46 23.11 17.83
C HIS A 268 1.48 24.07 18.51
N ARG A 269 0.56 24.64 17.73
CA ARG A 269 -0.43 25.64 18.20
C ARG A 269 0.23 26.92 18.68
N ILE A 270 1.21 27.38 17.93
CA ILE A 270 1.85 28.68 18.18
C ILE A 270 0.87 29.80 17.80
N THR A 271 0.52 30.64 18.77
CA THR A 271 -0.47 31.72 18.59
C THR A 271 0.13 33.14 18.63
N GLY A 272 1.39 33.24 19.09
CA GLY A 272 2.12 34.50 19.18
C GLY A 272 2.99 34.81 17.97
N ASP A 273 3.85 35.83 18.12
CA ASP A 273 4.94 36.07 17.18
C ASP A 273 5.92 34.91 17.20
N VAL A 274 6.29 34.42 16.01
CA VAL A 274 7.11 33.21 15.86
C VAL A 274 8.51 33.44 16.43
N THR A 275 9.07 34.62 16.28
CA THR A 275 10.42 34.97 16.77
C THR A 275 10.43 35.00 18.31
N ASP A 276 9.42 35.59 18.93
CA ASP A 276 9.27 35.63 20.40
C ASP A 276 9.09 34.20 20.97
N GLU A 277 8.29 33.35 20.30
CA GLU A 277 8.09 31.97 20.70
C GLU A 277 9.35 31.12 20.55
N MET A 278 10.13 31.31 19.49
CA MET A 278 11.44 30.66 19.32
C MET A 278 12.40 31.06 20.45
N ALA A 279 12.45 32.36 20.80
CA ALA A 279 13.26 32.85 21.92
C ALA A 279 12.79 32.24 23.25
N ARG A 280 11.46 32.15 23.47
CA ARG A 280 10.87 31.53 24.65
C ARG A 280 11.23 30.04 24.75
N ILE A 281 11.15 29.31 23.65
CA ILE A 281 11.54 27.88 23.62
C ILE A 281 13.02 27.72 23.95
N TRP A 282 13.89 28.59 23.44
CA TRP A 282 15.30 28.58 23.78
C TRP A 282 15.55 28.85 25.26
N ASP A 283 14.83 29.81 25.88
CA ASP A 283 14.91 30.06 27.31
C ASP A 283 14.45 28.87 28.16
N LEU A 284 13.44 28.14 27.71
CA LEU A 284 13.03 26.88 28.33
C LEU A 284 14.12 25.80 28.21
N ILE A 285 14.78 25.68 27.06
CA ILE A 285 15.92 24.77 26.88
C ILE A 285 17.04 25.14 27.85
N LYS A 286 17.41 26.42 27.96
CA LYS A 286 18.43 26.88 28.91
C LYS A 286 18.07 26.54 30.35
N SER A 287 16.84 26.83 30.76
CA SER A 287 16.42 26.68 32.14
C SER A 287 16.14 25.24 32.56
N HIS A 288 15.76 24.36 31.63
CA HIS A 288 15.41 22.97 31.96
C HIS A 288 16.47 21.95 31.54
N ILE A 289 17.27 22.25 30.53
CA ILE A 289 18.30 21.33 30.05
C ILE A 289 19.70 21.80 30.48
N LEU A 290 20.04 23.06 30.21
CA LEU A 290 21.40 23.60 30.39
C LEU A 290 21.63 24.24 31.77
N PHE A 291 20.75 23.99 32.74
CA PHE A 291 20.85 24.59 34.08
C PHE A 291 22.06 24.12 34.91
N GLY A 292 22.74 23.07 34.48
CA GLY A 292 23.91 22.53 35.14
C GLY A 292 24.49 21.30 34.42
N PRO A 293 25.67 20.85 34.86
CA PRO A 293 26.32 19.68 34.29
C PRO A 293 25.45 18.43 34.48
N ILE A 294 25.73 17.40 33.68
CA ILE A 294 25.18 16.06 33.90
C ILE A 294 26.07 15.33 34.90
N LYS A 295 25.48 14.83 35.98
CA LYS A 295 26.17 14.04 37.00
C LYS A 295 26.26 12.58 36.57
N ALA A 296 27.46 12.09 36.39
CA ALA A 296 27.71 10.69 36.06
C ALA A 296 28.77 10.14 37.02
N GLU A 297 28.36 9.22 37.89
CA GLU A 297 29.20 8.62 38.93
C GLU A 297 29.93 9.73 39.77
N ASP A 298 31.24 9.84 39.65
CA ASP A 298 32.07 10.80 40.36
C ASP A 298 32.44 12.06 39.54
N SER A 299 31.78 12.27 38.38
CA SER A 299 32.14 13.33 37.43
C SER A 299 30.96 14.24 37.09
N ASP A 300 31.18 15.54 37.18
CA ASP A 300 30.28 16.56 36.63
C ASP A 300 30.67 16.88 35.18
N ILE A 301 29.88 16.39 34.22
CA ILE A 301 30.16 16.53 32.79
C ILE A 301 29.41 17.75 32.24
N PRO A 302 30.11 18.78 31.72
CA PRO A 302 29.46 19.95 31.15
C PRO A 302 28.49 19.59 30.03
N LEU A 303 27.39 20.32 29.96
CA LEU A 303 26.38 20.17 28.92
C LEU A 303 26.23 21.47 28.14
N SER A 304 26.40 21.38 26.83
CA SER A 304 26.03 22.44 25.90
C SER A 304 25.37 21.82 24.64
N VAL A 305 24.51 22.60 23.99
CA VAL A 305 23.82 22.17 22.76
C VAL A 305 23.84 23.26 21.72
N SER A 306 23.86 22.83 20.47
CA SER A 306 23.55 23.68 19.32
C SER A 306 22.14 23.34 18.84
N ALA A 307 21.32 24.35 18.60
CA ALA A 307 19.94 24.16 18.16
C ALA A 307 19.65 24.96 16.89
N GLY A 308 18.79 24.41 16.04
CA GLY A 308 18.25 25.09 14.88
C GLY A 308 16.72 25.06 14.91
N MET A 309 16.08 26.14 14.51
CA MET A 309 14.63 26.29 14.55
C MET A 309 14.07 26.67 13.21
N ALA A 310 12.96 26.03 12.83
CA ALA A 310 12.16 26.36 11.66
C ALA A 310 10.67 26.31 12.00
N CYS A 311 9.85 27.08 11.30
CA CYS A 311 8.43 27.24 11.55
C CYS A 311 7.56 26.58 10.49
N TYR A 312 6.75 25.60 10.92
CA TYR A 312 5.67 25.05 10.12
C TYR A 312 4.56 26.12 9.95
N GLY A 313 4.12 26.32 8.71
CA GLY A 313 3.10 27.30 8.38
C GLY A 313 3.65 28.72 8.10
N GLU A 314 4.97 28.92 8.21
CA GLU A 314 5.67 30.14 7.83
C GLU A 314 6.85 29.86 6.89
N ASP A 315 7.81 29.05 7.29
CA ASP A 315 8.95 28.66 6.46
C ASP A 315 8.57 27.59 5.42
N THR A 316 7.73 26.64 5.82
CA THR A 316 7.23 25.56 4.98
C THR A 316 5.94 24.94 5.54
N THR A 317 5.22 24.19 4.71
CA THR A 317 4.12 23.29 5.11
C THR A 317 4.45 21.81 4.89
N ASP A 318 5.66 21.52 4.44
CA ASP A 318 6.19 20.17 4.29
C ASP A 318 7.04 19.80 5.51
N ILE A 319 6.81 18.60 6.06
CA ILE A 319 7.52 18.17 7.27
C ILE A 319 8.98 17.80 6.99
N TYR A 320 9.26 17.30 5.79
CA TYR A 320 10.64 16.95 5.43
C TYR A 320 11.48 18.22 5.28
N ASP A 321 10.92 19.24 4.61
CA ASP A 321 11.56 20.55 4.50
C ASP A 321 11.73 21.20 5.87
N LEU A 322 10.72 21.10 6.75
CA LEU A 322 10.78 21.66 8.10
C LEU A 322 11.96 21.12 8.90
N ILE A 323 12.16 19.79 8.83
CA ILE A 323 13.27 19.14 9.54
C ILE A 323 14.61 19.51 8.91
N GLU A 324 14.70 19.53 7.56
CA GLU A 324 15.91 19.94 6.85
C GLU A 324 16.29 21.40 7.14
N TYR A 325 15.32 22.29 7.21
CA TYR A 325 15.52 23.71 7.52
C TYR A 325 16.01 23.92 8.94
N ALA A 326 15.45 23.18 9.90
CA ALA A 326 15.92 23.22 11.27
C ALA A 326 17.33 22.62 11.43
N ASP A 327 17.64 21.52 10.74
CA ASP A 327 19.00 20.94 10.71
C ASP A 327 20.02 21.93 10.13
N PHE A 328 19.68 22.59 9.01
CA PHE A 328 20.51 23.63 8.43
C PHE A 328 20.80 24.76 9.42
N ALA A 329 19.77 25.24 10.12
CA ALA A 329 19.91 26.26 11.15
C ALA A 329 20.78 25.77 12.33
N MET A 330 20.63 24.52 12.77
CA MET A 330 21.45 23.91 13.82
C MET A 330 22.92 23.86 13.42
N TYR A 331 23.21 23.46 12.19
CA TYR A 331 24.58 23.48 11.67
C TYR A 331 25.18 24.89 11.67
N LYS A 332 24.40 25.94 11.37
CA LYS A 332 24.81 27.34 11.51
C LYS A 332 25.14 27.70 12.96
N ALA A 333 24.34 27.27 13.92
CA ALA A 333 24.60 27.48 15.34
C ALA A 333 25.97 26.84 15.75
N LYS A 334 26.23 25.61 15.31
CA LYS A 334 27.52 24.93 15.55
C LYS A 334 28.70 25.71 14.99
N ARG A 335 28.59 26.22 13.76
CA ARG A 335 29.68 26.99 13.12
C ARG A 335 29.88 28.36 13.77
N SER A 336 28.87 28.94 14.38
CA SER A 336 28.92 30.24 15.02
C SER A 336 29.47 30.21 16.46
N GLY A 337 29.99 29.04 16.92
CA GLY A 337 30.65 28.92 18.21
C GLY A 337 29.91 28.05 19.23
N LYS A 338 28.93 27.25 18.81
CA LYS A 338 28.17 26.30 19.64
C LYS A 338 27.40 26.97 20.79
N ASN A 339 26.75 26.18 21.67
CA ASN A 339 26.00 26.59 22.83
C ASN A 339 25.01 27.75 22.55
N ARG A 340 24.23 27.61 21.47
CA ARG A 340 23.28 28.61 20.98
C ARG A 340 22.25 28.01 20.07
N TYR A 341 21.26 28.84 19.71
CA TYR A 341 20.36 28.50 18.62
C TYR A 341 20.58 29.43 17.41
N ALA A 342 20.12 28.96 16.25
CA ALA A 342 19.92 29.77 15.07
C ALA A 342 18.53 29.50 14.50
N VAL A 343 17.99 30.51 13.83
CA VAL A 343 16.70 30.41 13.13
C VAL A 343 17.00 30.20 11.65
N PHE A 344 16.14 29.44 11.00
CA PHE A 344 16.17 29.23 9.55
C PHE A 344 16.05 30.57 8.81
N GLY A 345 16.75 30.68 7.69
CA GLY A 345 16.67 31.81 6.77
C GLY A 345 16.80 31.34 5.35
N LEU A 346 15.75 31.54 4.56
CA LEU A 346 15.63 31.00 3.19
C LEU A 346 16.76 31.47 2.26
N GLU A 347 17.07 32.79 2.30
CA GLU A 347 18.11 33.36 1.42
C GLU A 347 19.50 32.72 1.66
N GLU A 348 19.82 32.47 2.94
CA GLU A 348 21.09 31.88 3.33
C GLU A 348 21.15 30.40 2.98
N TYR A 349 20.01 29.69 3.11
CA TYR A 349 19.88 28.30 2.72
C TYR A 349 20.06 28.14 1.21
N GLU A 350 19.35 28.92 0.39
CA GLU A 350 19.46 28.89 -1.07
C GLU A 350 20.88 29.16 -1.55
N LYS A 351 21.51 30.19 -1.01
CA LYS A 351 22.92 30.52 -1.30
C LYS A 351 23.85 29.35 -1.00
N THR A 352 23.69 28.71 0.16
CA THR A 352 24.53 27.57 0.57
C THR A 352 24.30 26.37 -0.34
N LYS A 353 23.05 26.15 -0.79
CA LYS A 353 22.68 25.07 -1.71
C LYS A 353 23.27 25.29 -3.11
N GLU A 354 23.25 26.52 -3.60
CA GLU A 354 23.89 26.89 -4.87
C GLU A 354 25.40 26.72 -4.82
N GLU A 355 26.05 27.15 -3.76
CA GLU A 355 27.52 26.98 -3.56
C GLU A 355 27.93 25.50 -3.54
N LYS A 356 27.13 24.63 -2.87
CA LYS A 356 27.35 23.18 -2.87
C LYS A 356 27.17 22.57 -4.28
N ASN A 357 26.14 22.97 -5.00
CA ASN A 357 25.87 22.47 -6.35
C ASN A 357 26.97 22.90 -7.34
N GLN A 358 27.47 24.13 -7.23
CA GLN A 358 28.58 24.62 -8.04
C GLN A 358 29.88 23.89 -7.71
N ALA A 359 30.12 23.51 -6.47
CA ALA A 359 31.27 22.72 -6.05
C ALA A 359 31.24 21.27 -6.60
N LEU A 360 30.04 20.66 -6.60
CA LEU A 360 29.80 19.30 -7.13
C LEU A 360 29.85 19.26 -8.68
N GLY A 361 29.42 20.30 -9.36
CA GLY A 361 29.45 20.41 -10.82
C GLY A 361 30.85 20.72 -11.41
N ARG A 362 31.85 20.89 -10.56
CA ARG A 362 33.29 21.13 -10.97
C ARG A 362 34.17 19.87 -10.86
N ILE A 363 33.58 18.70 -10.51
CA ILE A 363 34.22 17.40 -10.53
C ILE A 363 33.71 16.61 -11.74
#